data_da4a6775fe3f760607522f371fcdb37c
#
_entry.id   da4a6775fe3f760607522f371fcdb37c
#
_cell.length_a   1.000
_cell.length_b   1.000
_cell.length_c   1.000
_cell.angle_alpha   90.00
_cell.angle_beta   90.00
_cell.angle_gamma   90.00
#
_symmetry.space_group_name_H-M   'P 1'
#
loop_
_entity.id
_entity.type
_entity.pdbx_description
1 polymer ?
#
loop_
_entity_poly.entity_id
_entity_poly.type
_entity_poly.pdbx_seq_one_letter_code
_entity_poly.pdbx_strand_id
1 'polypeptide(L)'
;AVLHTGLDLTGRSHLGVFWAKGVEQTGTLFERWNTYSRVRVRELAGKIPLGWGFTHEPAARVDQHYIDIDADAGTVITGFDGDIAKHAYLKDDVINAAYLVQPAADVAVVGVGGGRDILSGLFFGASRIRGVEINPAIFEVLTEKFADFSGHLDRQPGVSLVNAEARSYINHSSERYDLVQISLIDTWAATVAGGLTLTENRLYTVEAWDDFYRALKPGGLLSVSRWYGAERRGELYRLIAIAASALQRKGVSAAELRHHVVAVNVGNIVTVITRPDAFSSAEWQGARDRLQAQGFKILLGPD
;
A
#
# COMPACT_ATOMS: atom_id res chain seq x y z
N ALA A 1 24.32 10.92 26.98
CA ALA A 1 23.01 11.35 26.43
C ALA A 1 23.06 12.79 25.92
N VAL A 2 23.25 13.82 26.77
CA VAL A 2 23.24 15.24 26.35
C VAL A 2 24.25 15.57 25.24
N LEU A 3 25.50 15.06 25.38
CA LEU A 3 26.56 15.28 24.39
C LEU A 3 26.18 14.63 23.04
N HIS A 4 25.61 13.42 23.08
CA HIS A 4 25.19 12.70 21.88
C HIS A 4 24.03 13.43 21.19
N THR A 5 23.02 13.86 21.93
CA THR A 5 21.92 14.66 21.39
C THR A 5 22.41 15.97 20.77
N GLY A 6 23.39 16.64 21.38
CA GLY A 6 24.00 17.84 20.83
C GLY A 6 24.78 17.57 19.53
N LEU A 7 25.47 16.44 19.43
CA LEU A 7 26.19 16.04 18.21
C LEU A 7 25.21 15.63 17.08
N ASP A 8 24.12 14.94 17.42
CA ASP A 8 23.05 14.60 16.46
C ASP A 8 22.42 15.85 15.86
N LEU A 9 22.07 16.84 16.71
CA LEU A 9 21.50 18.11 16.25
C LEU A 9 22.42 18.88 15.32
N THR A 10 23.74 18.65 15.40
CA THR A 10 24.74 19.29 14.52
C THR A 10 25.16 18.41 13.35
N GLY A 11 24.56 17.22 13.16
CA GLY A 11 24.94 16.26 12.13
C GLY A 11 26.31 15.60 12.36
N ARG A 12 26.86 15.69 13.57
CA ARG A 12 28.18 15.17 13.96
C ARG A 12 28.09 13.97 14.91
N SER A 13 26.98 13.28 14.93
CA SER A 13 26.82 12.10 15.79
C SER A 13 27.80 10.99 15.38
N HIS A 14 28.50 10.46 16.38
CA HIS A 14 29.40 9.30 16.20
C HIS A 14 28.73 8.00 16.65
N LEU A 15 27.48 8.04 17.11
CA LEU A 15 26.73 6.88 17.58
C LEU A 15 25.60 6.50 16.58
N GLY A 16 25.80 6.79 15.29
CA GLY A 16 24.90 6.35 14.24
C GLY A 16 24.83 4.82 14.13
N VAL A 17 23.77 4.31 13.54
CA VAL A 17 23.66 2.88 13.20
C VAL A 17 24.46 2.64 11.93
N PHE A 18 25.64 2.04 12.06
CA PHE A 18 26.51 1.71 10.92
C PHE A 18 26.17 0.34 10.32
N TRP A 19 25.62 -0.56 11.10
CA TRP A 19 25.20 -1.90 10.69
C TRP A 19 23.82 -2.21 11.22
N ALA A 20 22.94 -2.71 10.36
CA ALA A 20 21.64 -3.22 10.75
C ALA A 20 21.34 -4.49 9.95
N LYS A 21 20.98 -5.57 10.65
CA LYS A 21 20.64 -6.88 10.06
C LYS A 21 21.63 -7.37 9.01
N GLY A 22 22.93 -7.19 9.27
CA GLY A 22 24.03 -7.65 8.39
C GLY A 22 24.33 -6.73 7.19
N VAL A 23 23.67 -5.57 7.10
CA VAL A 23 23.86 -4.60 6.01
C VAL A 23 24.46 -3.30 6.54
N GLU A 24 25.50 -2.81 5.86
CA GLU A 24 26.09 -1.51 6.15
C GLU A 24 25.11 -0.37 5.84
N GLN A 25 25.02 0.59 6.74
CA GLN A 25 24.07 1.69 6.67
C GLN A 25 24.72 2.97 6.11
N THR A 26 25.10 2.95 4.83
CA THR A 26 25.70 4.10 4.13
C THR A 26 24.67 4.92 3.37
N GLY A 27 25.00 6.16 3.01
CA GLY A 27 24.19 7.02 2.15
C GLY A 27 22.85 7.44 2.77
N THR A 28 22.81 7.61 4.08
CA THR A 28 21.60 8.07 4.79
C THR A 28 21.37 9.55 4.49
N LEU A 29 20.22 9.85 3.88
CA LEU A 29 19.73 11.22 3.62
C LEU A 29 18.90 11.76 4.78
N PHE A 30 18.15 10.87 5.45
CA PHE A 30 17.32 11.18 6.60
C PHE A 30 17.21 9.95 7.51
N GLU A 31 17.17 10.18 8.81
CA GLU A 31 16.93 9.14 9.81
C GLU A 31 16.10 9.69 10.94
N ARG A 32 15.07 8.95 11.36
CA ARG A 32 14.23 9.27 12.50
C ARG A 32 13.81 8.02 13.25
N TRP A 33 13.94 8.06 14.57
CA TRP A 33 13.42 7.05 15.47
C TRP A 33 12.13 7.56 16.13
N ASN A 34 11.15 6.70 16.24
CA ASN A 34 9.93 6.96 16.99
C ASN A 34 9.42 5.69 17.66
N THR A 35 8.21 5.73 18.25
CA THR A 35 7.63 4.59 18.96
C THR A 35 7.20 3.44 18.04
N TYR A 36 7.14 3.66 16.73
CA TYR A 36 6.78 2.63 15.75
C TYR A 36 8.01 1.93 15.17
N SER A 37 9.04 2.70 14.81
CA SER A 37 10.19 2.17 14.09
C SER A 37 11.33 3.17 13.97
N ARG A 38 12.46 2.69 13.46
CA ARG A 38 13.48 3.51 12.83
C ARG A 38 13.11 3.70 11.36
N VAL A 39 12.92 4.92 10.93
CA VAL A 39 12.71 5.29 9.53
C VAL A 39 13.98 5.90 8.97
N ARG A 40 14.48 5.36 7.87
CA ARG A 40 15.67 5.86 7.18
C ARG A 40 15.38 6.06 5.71
N VAL A 41 15.86 7.16 5.14
CA VAL A 41 15.78 7.43 3.68
C VAL A 41 17.19 7.43 3.10
N ARG A 42 17.36 6.78 1.95
CA ARG A 42 18.59 6.77 1.15
C ARG A 42 18.25 6.88 -0.34
N GLU A 43 19.22 7.27 -1.12
CA GLU A 43 19.09 7.17 -2.57
C GLU A 43 18.91 5.71 -3.01
N LEU A 44 18.07 5.49 -4.00
CA LEU A 44 17.95 4.22 -4.68
C LEU A 44 18.81 4.27 -5.95
N ALA A 45 19.83 3.41 -6.01
CA ALA A 45 20.67 3.31 -7.19
C ALA A 45 19.87 2.79 -8.39
N GLY A 46 20.07 3.43 -9.55
CA GLY A 46 19.35 3.11 -10.78
C GLY A 46 18.02 3.87 -10.90
N LYS A 47 17.50 3.89 -12.12
CA LYS A 47 16.29 4.64 -12.45
C LYS A 47 15.12 3.75 -12.88
N ILE A 48 15.28 2.44 -12.82
CA ILE A 48 14.17 1.50 -13.08
C ILE A 48 13.18 1.62 -11.92
N PRO A 49 11.90 1.90 -12.17
CA PRO A 49 10.92 1.96 -11.11
C PRO A 49 10.91 0.70 -10.26
N LEU A 50 11.09 0.85 -8.95
CA LEU A 50 10.89 -0.25 -8.03
C LEU A 50 9.40 -0.55 -7.91
N GLY A 51 9.00 -1.79 -8.05
CA GLY A 51 7.65 -2.28 -7.89
C GLY A 51 7.62 -3.63 -7.21
N TRP A 52 6.44 -4.02 -6.79
CA TRP A 52 6.27 -5.24 -6.02
C TRP A 52 5.85 -6.41 -6.89
N GLY A 53 5.04 -6.16 -7.93
CA GLY A 53 4.51 -7.19 -8.80
C GLY A 53 4.25 -6.67 -10.22
N PHE A 54 5.30 -6.21 -10.90
CA PHE A 54 5.23 -5.82 -12.30
C PHE A 54 5.12 -7.05 -13.20
N THR A 55 4.25 -6.99 -14.21
CA THR A 55 4.12 -8.03 -15.23
C THR A 55 5.34 -8.12 -16.13
N HIS A 56 6.08 -7.03 -16.29
CA HIS A 56 7.33 -6.91 -17.04
C HIS A 56 8.18 -5.76 -16.48
N GLU A 57 9.46 -5.75 -16.78
CA GLU A 57 10.34 -4.65 -16.34
C GLU A 57 9.88 -3.33 -16.99
N PRO A 58 9.64 -2.27 -16.19
CA PRO A 58 9.23 -0.98 -16.72
C PRO A 58 10.29 -0.37 -17.65
N ALA A 59 9.86 0.11 -18.82
CA ALA A 59 10.71 0.90 -19.70
C ALA A 59 10.96 2.33 -19.17
N ALA A 60 10.10 2.82 -18.31
CA ALA A 60 10.23 4.13 -17.68
C ALA A 60 11.53 4.25 -16.88
N ARG A 61 12.00 5.48 -16.73
CA ARG A 61 13.15 5.81 -15.86
C ARG A 61 12.73 6.94 -14.94
N VAL A 62 12.82 6.71 -13.65
CA VAL A 62 12.40 7.65 -12.60
C VAL A 62 13.46 7.71 -11.50
N ASP A 63 13.64 8.86 -10.92
CA ASP A 63 14.46 9.01 -9.72
C ASP A 63 13.64 8.53 -8.51
N GLN A 64 14.27 7.81 -7.59
CA GLN A 64 13.62 7.26 -6.42
C GLN A 64 14.52 7.34 -5.19
N HIS A 65 13.90 7.56 -4.03
CA HIS A 65 14.52 7.34 -2.74
C HIS A 65 13.89 6.12 -2.07
N TYR A 66 14.70 5.34 -1.39
CA TYR A 66 14.23 4.18 -0.63
C TYR A 66 14.03 4.57 0.84
N ILE A 67 12.85 4.31 1.35
CA ILE A 67 12.56 4.38 2.78
C ILE A 67 12.72 2.97 3.33
N ASP A 68 13.65 2.75 4.22
CA ASP A 68 13.71 1.54 5.01
C ASP A 68 13.15 1.75 6.42
N ILE A 69 12.43 0.75 6.89
CA ILE A 69 11.77 0.71 8.20
C ILE A 69 12.41 -0.45 8.96
N ASP A 70 13.14 -0.14 10.04
CA ASP A 70 13.89 -1.10 10.86
C ASP A 70 14.86 -1.97 10.02
N ALA A 71 15.39 -1.41 8.93
CA ALA A 71 16.35 -2.03 8.01
C ALA A 71 15.85 -3.35 7.35
N ASP A 72 14.54 -3.53 7.18
CA ASP A 72 13.97 -4.76 6.60
C ASP A 72 12.76 -4.46 5.72
N ALA A 73 11.68 -3.91 6.28
CA ALA A 73 10.57 -3.44 5.49
C ALA A 73 10.94 -2.15 4.74
N GLY A 74 10.30 -1.91 3.60
CA GLY A 74 10.60 -0.70 2.86
C GLY A 74 9.59 -0.32 1.80
N THR A 75 9.70 0.93 1.38
CA THR A 75 8.91 1.51 0.31
C THR A 75 9.75 2.52 -0.46
N VAL A 76 9.20 3.14 -1.49
CA VAL A 76 9.90 4.13 -2.31
C VAL A 76 9.16 5.44 -2.38
N ILE A 77 9.91 6.54 -2.33
CA ILE A 77 9.45 7.84 -2.79
C ILE A 77 9.87 7.95 -4.25
N THR A 78 8.94 8.22 -5.13
CA THR A 78 9.21 8.41 -6.56
C THR A 78 9.21 9.89 -6.88
N GLY A 79 10.22 10.33 -7.62
CA GLY A 79 10.28 11.70 -8.14
C GLY A 79 9.08 11.99 -9.04
N PHE A 80 8.38 13.09 -8.75
CA PHE A 80 7.18 13.48 -9.50
C PHE A 80 7.24 14.98 -9.82
N ASP A 81 7.19 15.31 -11.09
CA ASP A 81 7.27 16.67 -11.61
C ASP A 81 5.91 17.24 -12.06
N GLY A 82 4.82 16.57 -11.71
CA GLY A 82 3.45 16.92 -12.11
C GLY A 82 2.98 16.21 -13.39
N ASP A 83 3.87 15.56 -14.13
CA ASP A 83 3.48 14.81 -15.34
C ASP A 83 3.18 13.34 -14.98
N ILE A 84 1.92 13.06 -14.73
CA ILE A 84 1.48 11.72 -14.36
C ILE A 84 1.65 10.68 -15.49
N ALA A 85 1.74 11.10 -16.75
CA ALA A 85 1.91 10.19 -17.88
C ALA A 85 3.27 9.46 -17.83
N LYS A 86 4.30 10.06 -17.20
CA LYS A 86 5.59 9.41 -16.96
C LYS A 86 5.50 8.18 -16.05
N HIS A 87 4.42 8.06 -15.30
CA HIS A 87 4.18 6.97 -14.36
C HIS A 87 3.24 5.88 -14.89
N ALA A 88 3.09 5.78 -16.23
CA ALA A 88 2.22 4.79 -16.88
C ALA A 88 2.57 3.32 -16.54
N TYR A 89 3.79 3.05 -16.07
CA TYR A 89 4.21 1.74 -15.57
C TYR A 89 3.41 1.26 -14.34
N LEU A 90 2.73 2.17 -13.63
CA LEU A 90 1.90 1.82 -12.46
C LEU A 90 0.75 0.88 -12.83
N LYS A 91 0.26 0.91 -14.08
CA LYS A 91 -0.78 -0.02 -14.55
C LYS A 91 -0.32 -1.48 -14.60
N ASP A 92 0.99 -1.70 -14.69
CA ASP A 92 1.60 -3.02 -14.83
C ASP A 92 1.87 -3.68 -13.47
N ASP A 93 1.67 -2.96 -12.35
CA ASP A 93 1.86 -3.49 -11.00
C ASP A 93 0.54 -4.07 -10.46
N VAL A 94 0.59 -5.32 -10.04
CA VAL A 94 -0.57 -6.08 -9.57
C VAL A 94 -1.28 -5.47 -8.35
N ILE A 95 -0.58 -4.64 -7.56
CA ILE A 95 -1.20 -3.92 -6.42
C ILE A 95 -2.29 -2.96 -6.89
N ASN A 96 -2.25 -2.55 -8.16
CA ASN A 96 -3.20 -1.65 -8.79
C ASN A 96 -4.34 -2.37 -9.56
N ALA A 97 -4.44 -3.69 -9.43
CA ALA A 97 -5.42 -4.49 -10.15
C ALA A 97 -6.87 -4.05 -9.94
N ALA A 98 -7.18 -3.47 -8.76
CA ALA A 98 -8.52 -2.98 -8.46
C ALA A 98 -9.01 -1.90 -9.44
N TYR A 99 -8.13 -1.02 -9.92
CA TYR A 99 -8.48 -0.01 -10.92
C TYR A 99 -8.81 -0.61 -12.30
N LEU A 100 -8.32 -1.82 -12.58
CA LEU A 100 -8.68 -2.57 -13.79
C LEU A 100 -9.98 -3.33 -13.61
N VAL A 101 -10.38 -3.66 -12.36
CA VAL A 101 -11.69 -4.24 -12.09
C VAL A 101 -12.77 -3.19 -12.32
N GLN A 102 -12.62 -1.99 -11.76
CA GLN A 102 -13.51 -0.86 -12.03
C GLN A 102 -12.80 0.48 -11.78
N PRO A 103 -13.21 1.56 -12.48
CA PRO A 103 -12.75 2.91 -12.16
C PRO A 103 -13.13 3.31 -10.73
N ALA A 104 -12.27 4.09 -10.09
CA ALA A 104 -12.49 4.60 -8.74
C ALA A 104 -12.23 6.11 -8.69
N ALA A 105 -13.26 6.90 -8.42
CA ALA A 105 -13.16 8.35 -8.29
C ALA A 105 -12.73 8.77 -6.87
N ASP A 106 -13.22 8.08 -5.86
CA ASP A 106 -12.92 8.34 -4.45
C ASP A 106 -12.15 7.16 -3.86
N VAL A 107 -10.90 7.38 -3.50
CA VAL A 107 -9.96 6.34 -3.03
C VAL A 107 -9.50 6.63 -1.61
N ALA A 108 -9.55 5.63 -0.75
CA ALA A 108 -8.83 5.63 0.52
C ALA A 108 -7.58 4.75 0.39
N VAL A 109 -6.41 5.31 0.69
CA VAL A 109 -5.13 4.61 0.75
C VAL A 109 -4.76 4.41 2.22
N VAL A 110 -4.67 3.16 2.64
CA VAL A 110 -4.25 2.77 3.99
C VAL A 110 -2.77 2.44 3.97
N GLY A 111 -1.96 3.20 4.74
CA GLY A 111 -0.49 3.11 4.71
C GLY A 111 0.09 3.80 3.47
N VAL A 112 0.26 5.12 3.57
CA VAL A 112 0.74 5.94 2.44
C VAL A 112 2.17 5.58 2.05
N GLY A 113 3.02 5.25 3.04
CA GLY A 113 4.42 4.95 2.79
C GLY A 113 5.12 6.07 2.02
N GLY A 114 5.82 5.72 0.94
CA GLY A 114 6.48 6.68 0.04
C GLY A 114 5.55 7.34 -1.00
N GLY A 115 4.23 7.20 -0.89
CA GLY A 115 3.25 7.88 -1.75
C GLY A 115 2.93 7.13 -3.05
N ARG A 116 3.37 5.88 -3.21
CA ARG A 116 3.15 5.14 -4.45
C ARG A 116 1.68 4.92 -4.78
N ASP A 117 0.86 4.53 -3.79
CA ASP A 117 -0.57 4.31 -4.02
C ASP A 117 -1.32 5.63 -4.27
N ILE A 118 -0.80 6.76 -3.77
CA ILE A 118 -1.30 8.10 -4.12
C ILE A 118 -1.03 8.38 -5.60
N LEU A 119 0.21 8.16 -6.09
CA LEU A 119 0.54 8.27 -7.52
C LEU A 119 -0.32 7.34 -8.37
N SER A 120 -0.59 6.12 -7.90
CA SER A 120 -1.49 5.18 -8.60
C SER A 120 -2.89 5.76 -8.72
N GLY A 121 -3.46 6.27 -7.63
CA GLY A 121 -4.76 6.92 -7.67
C GLY A 121 -4.81 8.09 -8.66
N LEU A 122 -3.79 8.95 -8.68
CA LEU A 122 -3.68 10.05 -9.64
C LEU A 122 -3.57 9.53 -11.08
N PHE A 123 -2.74 8.52 -11.32
CA PHE A 123 -2.58 7.92 -12.64
C PHE A 123 -3.87 7.31 -13.19
N PHE A 124 -4.66 6.65 -12.34
CA PHE A 124 -5.95 6.06 -12.73
C PHE A 124 -7.10 7.07 -12.72
N GLY A 125 -6.83 8.36 -12.49
CA GLY A 125 -7.81 9.43 -12.60
C GLY A 125 -8.75 9.57 -11.41
N ALA A 126 -8.35 9.12 -10.23
CA ALA A 126 -9.11 9.39 -9.01
C ALA A 126 -9.23 10.91 -8.77
N SER A 127 -10.44 11.38 -8.53
CA SER A 127 -10.71 12.78 -8.27
C SER A 127 -10.53 13.18 -6.80
N ARG A 128 -10.62 12.19 -5.90
CA ARG A 128 -10.38 12.35 -4.47
C ARG A 128 -9.59 11.17 -3.91
N ILE A 129 -8.47 11.47 -3.27
CA ILE A 129 -7.62 10.47 -2.64
C ILE A 129 -7.38 10.87 -1.19
N ARG A 130 -7.76 10.00 -0.26
CA ARG A 130 -7.51 10.11 1.16
C ARG A 130 -6.42 9.13 1.55
N GLY A 131 -5.21 9.61 1.86
CA GLY A 131 -4.12 8.80 2.37
C GLY A 131 -4.05 8.86 3.88
N VAL A 132 -3.98 7.71 4.53
CA VAL A 132 -3.83 7.60 5.99
C VAL A 132 -2.54 6.87 6.32
N GLU A 133 -1.65 7.55 7.07
CA GLU A 133 -0.35 7.02 7.47
C GLU A 133 -0.21 7.08 9.01
N ILE A 134 0.10 5.95 9.61
CA ILE A 134 0.21 5.86 11.08
C ILE A 134 1.55 6.37 11.59
N ASN A 135 2.62 6.17 10.83
CA ASN A 135 3.97 6.52 11.26
C ASN A 135 4.27 8.00 11.00
N PRO A 136 4.41 8.83 12.05
CA PRO A 136 4.62 10.26 11.87
C PRO A 136 5.96 10.59 11.17
N ALA A 137 6.98 9.72 11.26
CA ALA A 137 8.23 9.94 10.56
C ALA A 137 8.10 9.69 9.05
N ILE A 138 7.31 8.69 8.63
CA ILE A 138 7.00 8.48 7.21
C ILE A 138 6.14 9.63 6.68
N PHE A 139 5.15 10.06 7.45
CA PHE A 139 4.33 11.21 7.10
C PHE A 139 5.17 12.48 6.91
N GLU A 140 6.09 12.80 7.85
CA GLU A 140 7.04 13.92 7.74
C GLU A 140 7.95 13.79 6.51
N VAL A 141 8.44 12.59 6.22
CA VAL A 141 9.28 12.32 5.04
C VAL A 141 8.56 12.75 3.77
N LEU A 142 7.30 12.38 3.59
CA LEU A 142 6.56 12.64 2.36
C LEU A 142 6.04 14.08 2.28
N THR A 143 5.63 14.69 3.40
CA THR A 143 4.96 16.00 3.41
C THR A 143 5.90 17.16 3.67
N GLU A 144 7.13 16.91 4.17
CA GLU A 144 8.08 17.95 4.53
C GLU A 144 9.47 17.71 3.92
N LYS A 145 10.15 16.59 4.28
CA LYS A 145 11.57 16.39 3.98
C LYS A 145 11.85 16.14 2.51
N PHE A 146 10.98 15.39 1.85
CA PHE A 146 11.08 15.04 0.43
C PHE A 146 9.84 15.46 -0.35
N ALA A 147 9.10 16.45 0.16
CA ALA A 147 7.90 16.95 -0.48
C ALA A 147 8.18 17.50 -1.89
N ASP A 148 9.24 18.31 -2.05
CA ASP A 148 9.65 18.84 -3.37
C ASP A 148 10.01 17.70 -4.32
N PHE A 149 10.71 16.68 -3.85
CA PHE A 149 11.09 15.52 -4.66
C PHE A 149 9.87 14.71 -5.13
N SER A 150 8.90 14.51 -4.24
CA SER A 150 7.65 13.83 -4.56
C SER A 150 6.61 14.71 -5.28
N GLY A 151 6.97 15.94 -5.65
CA GLY A 151 6.08 16.90 -6.30
C GLY A 151 4.90 17.30 -5.42
N HIS A 152 5.10 17.39 -4.12
CA HIS A 152 4.07 17.74 -3.15
C HIS A 152 2.80 16.90 -3.31
N LEU A 153 2.93 15.58 -3.25
CA LEU A 153 1.78 14.67 -3.36
C LEU A 153 0.66 15.00 -2.37
N ASP A 154 1.03 15.52 -1.19
CA ASP A 154 0.10 15.99 -0.17
C ASP A 154 -0.75 17.21 -0.59
N ARG A 155 -0.31 17.95 -1.62
CA ARG A 155 -0.96 19.17 -2.13
C ARG A 155 -1.51 19.02 -3.54
N GLN A 156 -1.44 17.83 -4.12
CA GLN A 156 -2.04 17.60 -5.43
C GLN A 156 -3.56 17.79 -5.37
N PRO A 157 -4.20 18.31 -6.43
CA PRO A 157 -5.64 18.47 -6.45
C PRO A 157 -6.38 17.17 -6.09
N GLY A 158 -7.31 17.26 -5.15
CA GLY A 158 -8.08 16.11 -4.67
C GLY A 158 -7.35 15.18 -3.69
N VAL A 159 -6.06 15.36 -3.44
CA VAL A 159 -5.30 14.57 -2.47
C VAL A 159 -5.35 15.20 -1.08
N SER A 160 -5.52 14.39 -0.07
CA SER A 160 -5.39 14.78 1.33
C SER A 160 -4.79 13.65 2.14
N LEU A 161 -3.70 13.95 2.85
CA LEU A 161 -2.99 13.01 3.71
C LEU A 161 -3.29 13.29 5.19
N VAL A 162 -3.42 12.24 5.98
CA VAL A 162 -3.71 12.32 7.41
C VAL A 162 -2.76 11.42 8.18
N ASN A 163 -2.12 11.95 9.23
CA ASN A 163 -1.34 11.13 10.16
C ASN A 163 -2.28 10.55 11.23
N ALA A 164 -2.71 9.33 11.05
CA ALA A 164 -3.65 8.64 11.96
C ALA A 164 -3.56 7.11 11.82
N GLU A 165 -4.13 6.39 12.78
CA GLU A 165 -4.39 4.95 12.63
C GLU A 165 -5.61 4.77 11.72
N ALA A 166 -5.43 3.99 10.63
CA ALA A 166 -6.36 3.96 9.52
C ALA A 166 -7.75 3.43 9.88
N ARG A 167 -7.82 2.35 10.67
CA ARG A 167 -9.10 1.78 11.08
C ARG A 167 -9.90 2.75 11.95
N SER A 168 -9.23 3.39 12.91
CA SER A 168 -9.84 4.44 13.75
C SER A 168 -10.31 5.62 12.92
N TYR A 169 -9.49 6.08 11.96
CA TYR A 169 -9.86 7.15 11.05
C TYR A 169 -11.12 6.81 10.24
N ILE A 170 -11.13 5.64 9.60
CA ILE A 170 -12.26 5.17 8.78
C ILE A 170 -13.54 5.04 9.61
N ASN A 171 -13.44 4.52 10.84
CA ASN A 171 -14.60 4.36 11.71
C ASN A 171 -15.23 5.67 12.18
N HIS A 172 -14.43 6.73 12.33
CA HIS A 172 -14.91 8.05 12.76
C HIS A 172 -15.28 8.95 11.57
N SER A 173 -14.94 8.54 10.34
CA SER A 173 -15.24 9.29 9.13
C SER A 173 -16.62 8.94 8.55
N SER A 174 -17.34 9.97 8.08
CA SER A 174 -18.54 9.78 7.26
C SER A 174 -18.23 9.60 5.77
N GLU A 175 -16.97 9.73 5.37
CA GLU A 175 -16.55 9.58 3.97
C GLU A 175 -16.83 8.16 3.46
N ARG A 176 -17.14 8.05 2.17
CA ARG A 176 -17.37 6.78 1.48
C ARG A 176 -16.51 6.75 0.22
N TYR A 177 -16.03 5.56 -0.11
CA TYR A 177 -15.01 5.36 -1.14
C TYR A 177 -15.46 4.35 -2.20
N ASP A 178 -15.03 4.57 -3.43
CA ASP A 178 -15.14 3.58 -4.51
C ASP A 178 -14.09 2.48 -4.34
N LEU A 179 -12.95 2.83 -3.71
CA LEU A 179 -11.86 1.90 -3.45
C LEU A 179 -11.21 2.20 -2.08
N VAL A 180 -11.08 1.16 -1.26
CA VAL A 180 -10.14 1.14 -0.13
C VAL A 180 -8.97 0.27 -0.53
N GLN A 181 -7.77 0.85 -0.61
CA GLN A 181 -6.54 0.17 -1.04
C GLN A 181 -5.57 -0.01 0.12
N ILE A 182 -5.09 -1.23 0.30
CA ILE A 182 -4.12 -1.65 1.32
C ILE A 182 -3.02 -2.45 0.63
N SER A 183 -1.86 -1.82 0.40
CA SER A 183 -0.78 -2.43 -0.38
C SER A 183 0.40 -2.79 0.51
N LEU A 184 0.61 -4.10 0.75
CA LEU A 184 1.81 -4.65 1.40
C LEU A 184 2.15 -3.98 2.75
N ILE A 185 1.13 -3.65 3.55
CA ILE A 185 1.37 -3.19 4.90
C ILE A 185 1.81 -4.39 5.74
N ASP A 186 3.12 -4.46 5.94
CA ASP A 186 3.73 -5.42 6.84
C ASP A 186 4.96 -4.79 7.53
N THR A 187 5.16 -5.09 8.80
CA THR A 187 6.35 -4.76 9.57
C THR A 187 7.15 -6.04 9.85
N TRP A 188 7.63 -6.67 8.81
CA TRP A 188 8.53 -7.84 8.92
C TRP A 188 9.64 -7.63 9.94
N ALA A 189 10.10 -6.40 10.06
CA ALA A 189 11.11 -5.98 10.98
C ALA A 189 10.81 -6.34 12.44
N ALA A 190 9.58 -6.11 12.88
CA ALA A 190 9.19 -6.37 14.27
C ALA A 190 8.94 -7.86 14.54
N THR A 191 8.43 -8.62 13.58
CA THR A 191 8.21 -10.06 13.75
C THR A 191 9.52 -10.83 13.83
N VAL A 192 10.53 -10.47 13.07
CA VAL A 192 11.88 -11.07 13.15
C VAL A 192 12.55 -10.78 14.49
N ALA A 193 12.29 -9.61 15.09
CA ALA A 193 12.78 -9.24 16.42
C ALA A 193 11.95 -9.80 17.59
N GLY A 194 10.91 -10.61 17.31
CA GLY A 194 10.01 -11.13 18.34
C GLY A 194 8.99 -10.10 18.87
N GLY A 195 8.91 -8.93 18.23
CA GLY A 195 7.93 -7.90 18.54
C GLY A 195 6.54 -8.25 18.01
N LEU A 196 5.54 -8.21 18.87
CA LEU A 196 4.14 -8.25 18.45
C LEU A 196 3.75 -6.87 17.93
N THR A 197 3.70 -6.69 16.61
CA THR A 197 3.16 -5.48 16.01
C THR A 197 1.64 -5.49 16.09
N LEU A 198 1.13 -4.91 17.14
CA LEU A 198 -0.32 -4.79 17.37
C LEU A 198 -1.03 -4.01 16.25
N THR A 199 -0.33 -3.12 15.57
CA THR A 199 -0.89 -2.25 14.53
C THR A 199 -1.25 -2.99 13.24
N GLU A 200 -0.43 -3.94 12.78
CA GLU A 200 -0.71 -4.71 11.57
C GLU A 200 -1.82 -5.73 11.76
N ASN A 201 -1.78 -6.42 12.89
CA ASN A 201 -2.81 -7.40 13.21
C ASN A 201 -4.20 -6.79 13.25
N ARG A 202 -4.32 -5.47 13.46
CA ARG A 202 -5.61 -4.77 13.46
C ARG A 202 -6.26 -4.62 12.09
N LEU A 203 -5.50 -4.63 10.99
CA LEU A 203 -6.02 -4.49 9.63
C LEU A 203 -6.51 -5.83 9.05
N TYR A 204 -5.97 -6.95 9.53
CA TYR A 204 -6.23 -8.29 9.00
C TYR A 204 -7.11 -9.11 9.95
N THR A 205 -8.24 -8.53 10.34
CA THR A 205 -9.29 -9.17 11.15
C THR A 205 -10.64 -9.02 10.46
N VAL A 206 -11.58 -9.88 10.81
CA VAL A 206 -12.96 -9.82 10.27
C VAL A 206 -13.61 -8.48 10.63
N GLU A 207 -13.36 -7.98 11.84
CA GLU A 207 -13.89 -6.71 12.32
C GLU A 207 -13.32 -5.52 11.54
N ALA A 208 -12.05 -5.55 11.16
CA ALA A 208 -11.45 -4.51 10.32
C ALA A 208 -12.07 -4.51 8.92
N TRP A 209 -12.34 -5.70 8.35
CA TRP A 209 -12.97 -5.79 7.05
C TRP A 209 -14.43 -5.37 7.08
N ASP A 210 -15.16 -5.61 8.18
CA ASP A 210 -16.48 -5.04 8.40
C ASP A 210 -16.44 -3.50 8.40
N ASP A 211 -15.40 -2.91 9.03
CA ASP A 211 -15.19 -1.46 9.06
C ASP A 211 -14.87 -0.93 7.64
N PHE A 212 -13.98 -1.57 6.90
CA PHE A 212 -13.66 -1.20 5.52
C PHE A 212 -14.86 -1.33 4.60
N TYR A 213 -15.63 -2.42 4.70
CA TYR A 213 -16.86 -2.58 3.89
C TYR A 213 -17.92 -1.51 4.21
N ARG A 214 -18.02 -1.02 5.45
CA ARG A 214 -18.90 0.10 5.79
C ARG A 214 -18.45 1.42 5.18
N ALA A 215 -17.16 1.59 4.95
CA ALA A 215 -16.59 2.76 4.31
C ALA A 215 -16.72 2.75 2.78
N LEU A 216 -17.13 1.64 2.17
CA LEU A 216 -17.37 1.57 0.73
C LEU A 216 -18.70 2.21 0.35
N LYS A 217 -18.73 2.81 -0.83
CA LYS A 217 -19.96 3.13 -1.56
C LYS A 217 -20.62 1.84 -2.06
N PRO A 218 -21.89 1.85 -2.45
CA PRO A 218 -22.48 0.74 -3.20
C PRO A 218 -21.60 0.37 -4.40
N GLY A 219 -21.27 -0.91 -4.56
CA GLY A 219 -20.36 -1.41 -5.58
C GLY A 219 -18.89 -1.12 -5.38
N GLY A 220 -18.49 -0.42 -4.30
CA GLY A 220 -17.11 -0.11 -4.00
C GLY A 220 -16.26 -1.34 -3.66
N LEU A 221 -14.94 -1.25 -3.85
CA LEU A 221 -13.98 -2.33 -3.71
C LEU A 221 -13.08 -2.15 -2.48
N LEU A 222 -12.78 -3.26 -1.80
CA LEU A 222 -11.65 -3.39 -0.89
C LEU A 222 -10.55 -4.18 -1.61
N SER A 223 -9.39 -3.58 -1.78
CA SER A 223 -8.19 -4.19 -2.40
C SER A 223 -7.09 -4.38 -1.37
N VAL A 224 -6.64 -5.60 -1.20
CA VAL A 224 -5.58 -5.95 -0.24
C VAL A 224 -4.50 -6.75 -0.94
N SER A 225 -3.27 -6.23 -0.95
CA SER A 225 -2.12 -6.90 -1.55
C SER A 225 -1.18 -7.45 -0.47
N ARG A 226 -0.71 -8.70 -0.66
CA ARG A 226 0.20 -9.38 0.26
C ARG A 226 1.23 -10.21 -0.50
N TRP A 227 2.29 -10.58 0.24
CA TRP A 227 3.28 -11.52 -0.23
C TRP A 227 2.65 -12.89 -0.49
N TYR A 228 3.03 -13.51 -1.60
CA TYR A 228 2.51 -14.79 -2.06
C TYR A 228 3.64 -15.62 -2.67
N GLY A 229 3.60 -16.92 -2.47
CA GLY A 229 4.59 -17.84 -3.04
C GLY A 229 4.32 -19.26 -2.58
N ALA A 230 5.11 -20.21 -3.06
CA ALA A 230 4.93 -21.63 -2.73
C ALA A 230 4.91 -21.90 -1.22
N GLU A 231 5.77 -21.17 -0.46
CA GLU A 231 5.90 -21.29 0.99
C GLU A 231 4.99 -20.31 1.77
N ARG A 232 4.30 -19.40 1.09
CA ARG A 232 3.49 -18.31 1.68
C ARG A 232 2.04 -18.31 1.21
N ARG A 233 1.53 -19.44 0.78
CA ARG A 233 0.11 -19.59 0.35
C ARG A 233 -0.87 -19.32 1.49
N GLY A 234 -0.43 -19.49 2.73
CA GLY A 234 -1.24 -19.23 3.92
C GLY A 234 -1.74 -17.78 4.01
N GLU A 235 -0.98 -16.79 3.52
CA GLU A 235 -1.43 -15.39 3.50
C GLU A 235 -2.66 -15.21 2.62
N LEU A 236 -2.68 -15.76 1.40
CA LEU A 236 -3.85 -15.73 0.52
C LEU A 236 -5.06 -16.41 1.15
N TYR A 237 -4.87 -17.61 1.72
CA TYR A 237 -5.97 -18.34 2.36
C TYR A 237 -6.52 -17.57 3.56
N ARG A 238 -5.67 -16.93 4.34
CA ARG A 238 -6.07 -16.07 5.45
C ARG A 238 -6.92 -14.90 4.98
N LEU A 239 -6.48 -14.17 3.93
CA LEU A 239 -7.24 -13.05 3.37
C LEU A 239 -8.61 -13.51 2.87
N ILE A 240 -8.66 -14.62 2.13
CA ILE A 240 -9.93 -15.20 1.63
C ILE A 240 -10.84 -15.60 2.80
N ALA A 241 -10.29 -16.20 3.85
CA ALA A 241 -11.07 -16.61 5.02
C ALA A 241 -11.65 -15.40 5.77
N ILE A 242 -10.87 -14.33 5.92
CA ILE A 242 -11.33 -13.05 6.52
C ILE A 242 -12.45 -12.45 5.66
N ALA A 243 -12.24 -12.39 4.33
CA ALA A 243 -13.23 -11.89 3.38
C ALA A 243 -14.54 -12.67 3.48
N ALA A 244 -14.44 -14.01 3.42
CA ALA A 244 -15.60 -14.89 3.52
C ALA A 244 -16.37 -14.68 4.82
N SER A 245 -15.67 -14.62 5.96
CA SER A 245 -16.30 -14.40 7.26
C SER A 245 -16.99 -13.03 7.35
N ALA A 246 -16.36 -11.96 6.86
CA ALA A 246 -16.93 -10.63 6.86
C ALA A 246 -18.15 -10.52 5.91
N LEU A 247 -18.09 -11.14 4.72
CA LEU A 247 -19.20 -11.20 3.77
C LEU A 247 -20.38 -12.01 4.32
N GLN A 248 -20.11 -13.13 4.99
CA GLN A 248 -21.17 -13.92 5.64
C GLN A 248 -21.87 -13.15 6.75
N ARG A 249 -21.18 -12.32 7.52
CA ARG A 249 -21.79 -11.41 8.49
C ARG A 249 -22.75 -10.39 7.83
N LYS A 250 -22.54 -10.11 6.55
CA LYS A 250 -23.42 -9.24 5.73
C LYS A 250 -24.54 -10.02 5.03
N GLY A 251 -24.66 -11.32 5.28
CA GLY A 251 -25.75 -12.16 4.75
C GLY A 251 -25.39 -12.88 3.44
N VAL A 252 -24.14 -12.78 2.94
CA VAL A 252 -23.70 -13.53 1.75
C VAL A 252 -23.60 -15.01 2.11
N SER A 253 -24.29 -15.88 1.38
CA SER A 253 -24.25 -17.32 1.59
C SER A 253 -22.88 -17.91 1.13
N ALA A 254 -22.51 -19.05 1.68
CA ALA A 254 -21.26 -19.74 1.30
C ALA A 254 -21.20 -20.05 -0.22
N ALA A 255 -22.34 -20.32 -0.85
CA ALA A 255 -22.41 -20.61 -2.29
C ALA A 255 -22.19 -19.36 -3.16
N GLU A 256 -22.49 -18.18 -2.63
CA GLU A 256 -22.39 -16.91 -3.35
C GLU A 256 -21.03 -16.22 -3.18
N LEU A 257 -20.23 -16.63 -2.16
CA LEU A 257 -18.94 -15.96 -1.83
C LEU A 257 -18.03 -15.77 -3.05
N ARG A 258 -18.00 -16.74 -3.98
CA ARG A 258 -17.18 -16.63 -5.20
C ARG A 258 -17.51 -15.40 -6.04
N HIS A 259 -18.75 -14.93 -6.02
CA HIS A 259 -19.20 -13.76 -6.79
C HIS A 259 -18.79 -12.42 -6.17
N HIS A 260 -18.15 -12.45 -5.01
CA HIS A 260 -17.72 -11.27 -4.25
C HIS A 260 -16.21 -11.10 -4.16
N VAL A 261 -15.43 -12.06 -4.70
CA VAL A 261 -13.99 -12.14 -4.50
C VAL A 261 -13.26 -12.35 -5.81
N VAL A 262 -12.25 -11.53 -6.06
CA VAL A 262 -11.26 -11.70 -7.14
C VAL A 262 -9.88 -11.79 -6.51
N ALA A 263 -9.04 -12.71 -6.96
CA ALA A 263 -7.65 -12.76 -6.57
C ALA A 263 -6.76 -12.85 -7.81
N VAL A 264 -5.79 -11.96 -7.91
CA VAL A 264 -4.83 -11.89 -9.00
C VAL A 264 -3.40 -11.93 -8.49
N ASN A 265 -2.48 -12.44 -9.29
CA ASN A 265 -1.09 -12.61 -8.90
C ASN A 265 -0.13 -12.22 -10.01
N VAL A 266 1.00 -11.63 -9.61
CA VAL A 266 2.21 -11.51 -10.42
C VAL A 266 3.41 -11.79 -9.52
N GLY A 267 4.27 -12.71 -9.95
CA GLY A 267 5.45 -13.09 -9.17
C GLY A 267 5.09 -13.50 -7.73
N ASN A 268 5.66 -12.82 -6.78
CA ASN A 268 5.50 -13.08 -5.34
C ASN A 268 4.43 -12.21 -4.67
N ILE A 269 3.56 -11.57 -5.43
CA ILE A 269 2.50 -10.70 -4.90
C ILE A 269 1.14 -11.23 -5.33
N VAL A 270 0.20 -11.26 -4.40
CA VAL A 270 -1.22 -11.46 -4.66
C VAL A 270 -2.01 -10.25 -4.23
N THR A 271 -2.98 -9.85 -5.04
CA THR A 271 -3.98 -8.84 -4.70
C THR A 271 -5.34 -9.49 -4.63
N VAL A 272 -5.98 -9.39 -3.47
CA VAL A 272 -7.34 -9.87 -3.22
C VAL A 272 -8.27 -8.66 -3.24
N ILE A 273 -9.25 -8.69 -4.13
CA ILE A 273 -10.22 -7.63 -4.35
C ILE A 273 -11.59 -8.18 -3.97
N THR A 274 -12.28 -7.49 -3.08
CA THR A 274 -13.58 -7.94 -2.57
C THR A 274 -14.57 -6.81 -2.49
N ARG A 275 -15.87 -7.12 -2.53
CA ARG A 275 -16.94 -6.15 -2.30
C ARG A 275 -18.18 -6.82 -1.70
N PRO A 276 -19.01 -6.07 -0.92
CA PRO A 276 -20.26 -6.60 -0.37
C PRO A 276 -21.30 -6.97 -1.45
N ASP A 277 -21.33 -6.23 -2.55
CA ASP A 277 -22.23 -6.50 -3.67
C ASP A 277 -21.63 -7.56 -4.61
N ALA A 278 -22.42 -8.48 -5.12
CA ALA A 278 -21.93 -9.47 -6.08
C ALA A 278 -21.49 -8.80 -7.40
N PHE A 279 -20.43 -9.30 -8.01
CA PHE A 279 -20.10 -8.96 -9.38
C PHE A 279 -21.14 -9.57 -10.33
N SER A 280 -21.72 -8.77 -11.18
CA SER A 280 -22.51 -9.28 -12.28
C SER A 280 -21.61 -9.98 -13.33
N SER A 281 -22.17 -10.89 -14.10
CA SER A 281 -21.41 -11.57 -15.16
C SER A 281 -20.79 -10.61 -16.17
N ALA A 282 -21.47 -9.51 -16.51
CA ALA A 282 -20.96 -8.50 -17.44
C ALA A 282 -19.81 -7.69 -16.84
N GLU A 283 -19.91 -7.26 -15.57
CA GLU A 283 -18.82 -6.57 -14.86
C GLU A 283 -17.59 -7.46 -14.78
N TRP A 284 -17.79 -8.73 -14.38
CA TRP A 284 -16.70 -9.67 -14.24
C TRP A 284 -16.03 -9.97 -15.58
N GLN A 285 -16.78 -10.22 -16.64
CA GLN A 285 -16.19 -10.46 -17.97
C GLN A 285 -15.31 -9.29 -18.41
N GLY A 286 -15.82 -8.06 -18.31
CA GLY A 286 -15.04 -6.87 -18.66
C GLY A 286 -13.81 -6.68 -17.78
N ALA A 287 -13.90 -6.95 -16.47
CA ALA A 287 -12.77 -6.91 -15.56
C ALA A 287 -11.73 -7.98 -15.89
N ARG A 288 -12.18 -9.22 -16.12
CA ARG A 288 -11.34 -10.35 -16.49
C ARG A 288 -10.53 -10.08 -17.76
N ASP A 289 -11.16 -9.54 -18.80
CA ASP A 289 -10.50 -9.23 -20.06
C ASP A 289 -9.39 -8.17 -19.86
N ARG A 290 -9.66 -7.12 -19.06
CA ARG A 290 -8.65 -6.09 -18.72
C ARG A 290 -7.49 -6.65 -17.89
N LEU A 291 -7.78 -7.47 -16.88
CA LEU A 291 -6.76 -8.11 -16.04
C LEU A 291 -5.86 -9.04 -16.85
N GLN A 292 -6.45 -9.85 -17.73
CA GLN A 292 -5.71 -10.75 -18.62
C GLN A 292 -4.89 -10.00 -19.66
N ALA A 293 -5.44 -8.95 -20.26
CA ALA A 293 -4.73 -8.09 -21.22
C ALA A 293 -3.50 -7.42 -20.57
N GLN A 294 -3.56 -7.12 -19.26
CA GLN A 294 -2.43 -6.58 -18.50
C GLN A 294 -1.42 -7.65 -18.08
N GLY A 295 -1.71 -8.94 -18.32
CA GLY A 295 -0.83 -10.05 -17.96
C GLY A 295 -0.96 -10.52 -16.51
N PHE A 296 -2.01 -10.13 -15.80
CA PHE A 296 -2.24 -10.59 -14.44
C PHE A 296 -2.82 -12.01 -14.44
N LYS A 297 -2.21 -12.89 -13.62
CA LYS A 297 -2.72 -14.25 -13.44
C LYS A 297 -3.92 -14.23 -12.49
N ILE A 298 -5.08 -14.60 -12.97
CA ILE A 298 -6.28 -14.76 -12.14
C ILE A 298 -6.19 -16.09 -11.39
N LEU A 299 -6.22 -16.03 -10.06
CA LEU A 299 -6.23 -17.20 -9.17
C LEU A 299 -7.63 -17.57 -8.72
N LEU A 300 -8.50 -16.58 -8.58
CA LEU A 300 -9.89 -16.73 -8.16
C LEU A 300 -10.73 -15.64 -8.82
N GLY A 301 -11.95 -15.96 -9.24
CA GLY A 301 -12.92 -15.04 -9.80
C GLY A 301 -14.34 -15.57 -9.67
N PRO A 302 -15.35 -14.74 -10.04
CA PRO A 302 -16.78 -15.07 -9.98
C PRO A 302 -17.27 -16.23 -10.88
N ASP A 303 -16.40 -16.79 -11.71
CA ASP A 303 -16.75 -17.89 -12.64
C ASP A 303 -16.99 -19.22 -11.90
#